data_d35e80d3ad373b7cbed5dab630da6a2f
#
_entry.id   d35e80d3ad373b7cbed5dab630da6a2f
#
_cell.length_a   1.000
_cell.length_b   1.000
_cell.length_c   1.000
_cell.angle_alpha   90.00
_cell.angle_beta   90.00
_cell.angle_gamma   90.00
#
_symmetry.space_group_name_H-M   'P 1'
#
loop_
_entity.id
_entity.type
_entity.pdbx_description
1 polymer ?
#
loop_
_entity_poly.entity_id
_entity_poly.type
_entity_poly.pdbx_seq_one_letter_code
_entity_poly.pdbx_strand_id
1 'polypeptide(L)'
;MLNSKNPLQPVVWMLALCVITFSSAQAALPSVTGDGQALPSLAPMLEKTAPAVVNIAIETRIRTARNPLMEDPFFRRFFNIPEQQQRERRAASAGSGVIVDAKEGYVLTNAHVVKNADSIEVTLTDGRELSAELVGTDEEVDLAVLKLESAEGLTQIAIADSTGLRVGD
;
A
#
# COMPACT_ATOMS: atom_id res chain seq x y z
N MET A 1 26.55 -31.03 -62.61
CA MET A 1 26.32 -29.84 -61.75
C MET A 1 25.16 -30.13 -60.81
N LEU A 2 25.47 -30.60 -59.61
CA LEU A 2 24.45 -30.92 -58.60
C LEU A 2 24.12 -29.68 -57.80
N ASN A 3 22.90 -29.16 -57.95
CA ASN A 3 22.35 -28.03 -57.20
C ASN A 3 21.89 -28.55 -55.83
N SER A 4 22.80 -28.45 -54.83
CA SER A 4 22.51 -28.80 -53.44
C SER A 4 21.55 -27.75 -52.85
N LYS A 5 20.26 -28.03 -52.88
CA LYS A 5 19.26 -27.24 -52.15
C LYS A 5 19.39 -27.57 -50.65
N ASN A 6 19.95 -26.63 -49.89
CA ASN A 6 20.17 -26.77 -48.48
C ASN A 6 18.80 -26.85 -47.74
N PRO A 7 18.43 -27.99 -47.11
CA PRO A 7 17.08 -28.18 -46.52
C PRO A 7 16.80 -27.26 -45.31
N LEU A 8 17.82 -26.59 -44.81
CA LEU A 8 17.69 -25.64 -43.67
C LEU A 8 17.23 -24.24 -44.09
N GLN A 9 17.27 -23.91 -45.38
CA GLN A 9 16.92 -22.57 -45.88
C GLN A 9 15.47 -22.17 -45.58
N PRO A 10 14.41 -23.03 -45.73
CA PRO A 10 13.05 -22.64 -45.42
C PRO A 10 12.82 -22.42 -43.89
N VAL A 11 13.52 -23.15 -43.02
CA VAL A 11 13.40 -23.04 -41.57
C VAL A 11 13.99 -21.70 -41.09
N VAL A 12 15.11 -21.28 -41.68
CA VAL A 12 15.75 -19.99 -41.35
C VAL A 12 14.85 -18.83 -41.78
N TRP A 13 14.23 -18.91 -42.95
CA TRP A 13 13.30 -17.88 -43.41
C TRP A 13 12.02 -17.81 -42.57
N MET A 14 11.51 -18.97 -42.10
CA MET A 14 10.33 -19.06 -41.24
C MET A 14 10.62 -18.50 -39.83
N LEU A 15 11.82 -18.72 -39.27
CA LEU A 15 12.28 -18.13 -38.01
C LEU A 15 12.52 -16.60 -38.15
N ALA A 16 13.07 -16.13 -39.26
CA ALA A 16 13.26 -14.72 -39.54
C ALA A 16 11.92 -13.97 -39.66
N LEU A 17 10.90 -14.60 -40.28
CA LEU A 17 9.56 -14.03 -40.39
C LEU A 17 8.83 -13.94 -39.05
N CYS A 18 9.05 -14.89 -38.11
CA CYS A 18 8.48 -14.83 -36.76
C CYS A 18 9.05 -13.69 -35.87
N VAL A 19 10.30 -13.29 -36.11
CA VAL A 19 10.95 -12.19 -35.32
C VAL A 19 10.42 -10.81 -35.70
N ILE A 20 9.91 -10.65 -36.96
CA ILE A 20 9.45 -9.34 -37.47
C ILE A 20 8.03 -8.99 -36.93
N THR A 21 7.26 -9.96 -36.40
CA THR A 21 5.88 -9.73 -35.96
C THR A 21 5.72 -9.33 -34.48
N PHE A 22 6.81 -9.17 -33.72
CA PHE A 22 6.77 -8.54 -32.40
C PHE A 22 6.64 -7.01 -32.56
N SER A 23 5.53 -6.55 -33.11
CA SER A 23 5.10 -5.17 -32.95
C SER A 23 4.81 -4.95 -31.46
N SER A 24 5.66 -4.18 -30.80
CA SER A 24 5.40 -3.70 -29.44
C SER A 24 4.08 -2.94 -29.46
N ALA A 25 3.00 -3.54 -29.00
CA ALA A 25 1.77 -2.84 -28.74
C ALA A 25 2.03 -1.85 -27.59
N GLN A 26 2.43 -0.63 -27.93
CA GLN A 26 2.51 0.48 -26.99
C GLN A 26 1.08 0.96 -26.76
N ALA A 27 0.49 0.57 -25.63
CA ALA A 27 -0.72 1.18 -25.12
C ALA A 27 -0.37 2.59 -24.60
N ALA A 28 -0.20 3.53 -25.49
CA ALA A 28 -0.10 4.95 -25.13
C ALA A 28 -1.52 5.44 -24.82
N LEU A 29 -1.72 6.03 -23.63
CA LEU A 29 -2.93 6.77 -23.36
C LEU A 29 -3.05 7.92 -24.36
N PRO A 30 -4.25 8.21 -24.88
CA PRO A 30 -4.43 9.33 -25.80
C PRO A 30 -3.98 10.61 -25.11
N SER A 31 -3.12 11.38 -25.75
CA SER A 31 -2.63 12.68 -25.24
C SER A 31 -3.60 13.83 -25.49
N VAL A 32 -4.71 13.55 -26.18
CA VAL A 32 -5.74 14.54 -26.54
C VAL A 32 -7.13 13.95 -26.31
N THR A 33 -8.08 14.80 -25.95
CA THR A 33 -9.51 14.46 -25.87
C THR A 33 -10.11 14.24 -27.26
N GLY A 34 -11.31 13.64 -27.38
CA GLY A 34 -11.97 13.39 -28.66
C GLY A 34 -12.25 14.66 -29.49
N ASP A 35 -12.26 15.83 -28.88
CA ASP A 35 -12.37 17.16 -29.46
C ASP A 35 -11.02 17.84 -29.77
N GLY A 36 -9.90 17.11 -29.63
CA GLY A 36 -8.57 17.57 -30.01
C GLY A 36 -7.89 18.48 -28.99
N GLN A 37 -8.43 18.62 -27.79
CA GLN A 37 -7.80 19.36 -26.70
C GLN A 37 -6.76 18.49 -25.99
N ALA A 38 -5.64 19.09 -25.58
CA ALA A 38 -4.66 18.40 -24.75
C ALA A 38 -5.28 18.04 -23.38
N LEU A 39 -5.09 16.79 -22.94
CA LEU A 39 -5.51 16.39 -21.61
C LEU A 39 -4.78 17.23 -20.56
N PRO A 40 -5.48 17.79 -19.57
CA PRO A 40 -4.84 18.55 -18.51
C PRO A 40 -3.90 17.64 -17.72
N SER A 41 -2.70 18.12 -17.43
CA SER A 41 -1.76 17.41 -16.57
C SER A 41 -2.29 17.36 -15.14
N LEU A 42 -2.25 16.18 -14.49
CA LEU A 42 -2.56 16.01 -13.09
C LEU A 42 -1.39 16.41 -12.16
N ALA A 43 -0.20 16.65 -12.72
CA ALA A 43 1.00 16.94 -11.93
C ALA A 43 0.82 18.13 -10.97
N PRO A 44 0.25 19.28 -11.36
CA PRO A 44 0.07 20.40 -10.43
C PRO A 44 -0.90 20.11 -9.29
N MET A 45 -1.86 19.21 -9.50
CA MET A 45 -2.77 18.75 -8.45
C MET A 45 -2.03 17.82 -7.48
N LEU A 46 -1.30 16.84 -8.02
CA LEU A 46 -0.53 15.89 -7.22
C LEU A 46 0.55 16.57 -6.37
N GLU A 47 1.26 17.55 -6.91
CA GLU A 47 2.24 18.34 -6.16
C GLU A 47 1.63 19.02 -4.92
N LYS A 48 0.37 19.42 -5.00
CA LYS A 48 -0.34 20.07 -3.89
C LYS A 48 -0.94 19.07 -2.90
N THR A 49 -1.36 17.90 -3.36
CA THR A 49 -2.10 16.93 -2.53
C THR A 49 -1.22 15.84 -1.95
N ALA A 50 -0.14 15.44 -2.65
CA ALA A 50 0.75 14.39 -2.18
C ALA A 50 1.34 14.65 -0.78
N PRO A 51 1.71 15.88 -0.37
CA PRO A 51 2.22 16.13 0.98
C PRO A 51 1.19 15.87 2.10
N ALA A 52 -0.10 15.81 1.77
CA ALA A 52 -1.16 15.46 2.73
C ALA A 52 -1.39 13.94 2.86
N VAL A 53 -0.81 13.13 1.97
CA VAL A 53 -0.93 11.67 2.01
C VAL A 53 0.22 11.10 2.83
N VAL A 54 -0.10 10.14 3.71
CA VAL A 54 0.86 9.54 4.63
C VAL A 54 0.82 8.02 4.53
N ASN A 55 1.94 7.37 4.87
CA ASN A 55 2.00 5.95 5.08
C ASN A 55 1.77 5.64 6.56
N ILE A 56 1.03 4.58 6.84
CA ILE A 56 0.73 4.14 8.20
C ILE A 56 1.30 2.75 8.37
N ALA A 57 2.14 2.57 9.37
CA ALA A 57 2.64 1.28 9.83
C ALA A 57 2.06 0.97 11.21
N ILE A 58 1.59 -0.26 11.41
CA ILE A 58 1.13 -0.73 12.71
C ILE A 58 1.95 -1.92 13.15
N GLU A 59 2.18 -2.03 14.45
CA GLU A 59 2.66 -3.25 15.08
C GLU A 59 1.55 -3.87 15.92
N THR A 60 1.39 -5.18 15.77
CA THR A 60 0.46 -5.99 16.58
C THR A 60 1.24 -7.10 17.26
N ARG A 61 1.08 -7.27 18.57
CA ARG A 61 1.66 -8.37 19.33
C ARG A 61 0.72 -9.59 19.27
N ILE A 62 1.08 -10.58 18.48
CA ILE A 62 0.36 -11.83 18.43
C ILE A 62 0.73 -12.63 19.69
N ARG A 63 -0.16 -12.62 20.68
CA ARG A 63 -0.09 -13.55 21.81
C ARG A 63 -0.55 -14.92 21.32
N THR A 64 0.39 -15.83 21.08
CA THR A 64 0.06 -17.22 20.77
C THR A 64 -0.70 -17.80 21.97
N ALA A 65 -1.91 -18.31 21.73
CA ALA A 65 -2.69 -18.96 22.78
C ALA A 65 -1.85 -20.06 23.42
N ARG A 66 -1.66 -19.97 24.73
CA ARG A 66 -0.91 -20.96 25.50
C ARG A 66 -1.73 -22.25 25.57
N ASN A 67 -1.11 -23.36 25.25
CA ASN A 67 -1.70 -24.65 25.52
C ASN A 67 -1.57 -24.92 27.04
N PRO A 68 -2.66 -25.03 27.81
CA PRO A 68 -2.62 -25.21 29.28
C PRO A 68 -1.81 -26.44 29.70
N LEU A 69 -1.77 -27.48 28.85
CA LEU A 69 -0.99 -28.70 29.10
C LEU A 69 0.52 -28.44 29.03
N MET A 70 0.96 -27.43 28.26
CA MET A 70 2.38 -27.05 28.16
C MET A 70 2.84 -26.13 29.31
N GLU A 71 1.90 -25.61 30.11
CA GLU A 71 2.18 -24.78 31.29
C GLU A 71 2.31 -25.60 32.56
N ASP A 72 1.79 -26.84 32.60
CA ASP A 72 1.90 -27.74 33.75
C ASP A 72 3.38 -28.11 33.98
N PRO A 73 3.96 -27.78 35.15
CA PRO A 73 5.34 -28.05 35.48
C PRO A 73 5.65 -29.55 35.45
N PHE A 74 4.68 -30.42 35.81
CA PHE A 74 4.84 -31.86 35.77
C PHE A 74 4.93 -32.38 34.35
N PHE A 75 4.07 -31.90 33.46
CA PHE A 75 4.05 -32.28 32.04
C PHE A 75 5.34 -31.86 31.35
N ARG A 76 5.83 -30.65 31.61
CA ARG A 76 7.07 -30.11 31.03
C ARG A 76 8.29 -30.94 31.47
N ARG A 77 8.34 -31.31 32.75
CA ARG A 77 9.45 -32.09 33.31
C ARG A 77 9.43 -33.54 32.82
N PHE A 78 8.23 -34.13 32.66
CA PHE A 78 8.10 -35.51 32.18
C PHE A 78 8.49 -35.65 30.68
N PHE A 79 8.14 -34.68 29.85
CA PHE A 79 8.45 -34.70 28.41
C PHE A 79 9.71 -33.94 28.04
N ASN A 80 10.51 -33.48 29.01
CA ASN A 80 11.75 -32.73 28.82
C ASN A 80 11.60 -31.53 27.86
N ILE A 81 10.47 -30.80 27.96
CA ILE A 81 10.14 -29.65 27.11
C ILE A 81 10.97 -28.45 27.57
N PRO A 82 11.89 -27.91 26.75
CA PRO A 82 12.68 -26.77 27.16
C PRO A 82 11.78 -25.53 27.37
N GLU A 83 12.28 -24.66 28.24
CA GLU A 83 11.63 -23.38 28.51
C GLU A 83 11.67 -22.54 27.23
N GLN A 84 10.57 -22.60 26.47
CA GLN A 84 10.44 -21.75 25.29
C GLN A 84 10.30 -20.31 25.80
N GLN A 85 11.36 -19.52 25.62
CA GLN A 85 11.26 -18.07 25.69
C GLN A 85 10.14 -17.64 24.76
N GLN A 86 9.14 -16.96 25.32
CA GLN A 86 8.04 -16.37 24.55
C GLN A 86 8.63 -15.51 23.44
N ARG A 87 8.67 -16.03 22.24
CA ARG A 87 8.87 -15.20 21.06
C ARG A 87 7.54 -14.51 20.80
N GLU A 88 7.39 -13.31 21.33
CA GLU A 88 6.34 -12.40 20.87
C GLU A 88 6.53 -12.26 19.35
N ARG A 89 5.59 -12.78 18.59
CA ARG A 89 5.57 -12.51 17.15
C ARG A 89 4.94 -11.15 16.98
N ARG A 90 5.73 -10.18 16.52
CA ARG A 90 5.24 -8.91 16.04
C ARG A 90 4.80 -9.11 14.61
N ALA A 91 3.55 -8.80 14.31
CA ALA A 91 3.08 -8.64 12.95
C ALA A 91 3.09 -7.15 12.64
N ALA A 92 3.67 -6.79 11.51
CA ALA A 92 3.60 -5.45 10.96
C ALA A 92 2.60 -5.45 9.80
N SER A 93 1.74 -4.45 9.75
CA SER A 93 0.85 -4.18 8.62
C SER A 93 1.04 -2.72 8.21
N ALA A 94 0.73 -2.42 6.95
CA ALA A 94 0.86 -1.08 6.41
C ALA A 94 -0.43 -0.67 5.69
N GLY A 95 -0.72 0.63 5.75
CA GLY A 95 -1.83 1.27 5.07
C GLY A 95 -1.46 2.69 4.65
N SER A 96 -2.46 3.44 4.25
CA SER A 96 -2.32 4.85 3.88
C SER A 96 -3.33 5.69 4.64
N GLY A 97 -3.01 6.96 4.83
CA GLY A 97 -3.90 7.94 5.43
C GLY A 97 -3.79 9.30 4.77
N VAL A 98 -4.68 10.20 5.15
CA VAL A 98 -4.72 11.57 4.65
C VAL A 98 -4.85 12.54 5.81
N ILE A 99 -4.01 13.57 5.85
CA ILE A 99 -4.05 14.65 6.86
C ILE A 99 -5.27 15.53 6.54
N VAL A 100 -6.27 15.51 7.43
CA VAL A 100 -7.54 16.27 7.28
C VAL A 100 -7.57 17.53 8.11
N ASP A 101 -6.70 17.63 9.12
CA ASP A 101 -6.48 18.84 9.91
C ASP A 101 -5.00 18.95 10.27
N ALA A 102 -4.30 19.89 9.62
CA ALA A 102 -2.87 20.12 9.82
C ALA A 102 -2.57 20.89 11.10
N LYS A 103 -3.53 21.62 11.69
CA LYS A 103 -3.34 22.40 12.93
C LYS A 103 -3.39 21.47 14.13
N GLU A 104 -4.37 20.57 14.11
CA GLU A 104 -4.57 19.61 15.19
C GLU A 104 -3.83 18.28 14.94
N GLY A 105 -3.33 18.02 13.72
CA GLY A 105 -2.63 16.78 13.37
C GLY A 105 -3.57 15.59 13.28
N TYR A 106 -4.77 15.76 12.73
CA TYR A 106 -5.67 14.65 12.49
C TYR A 106 -5.44 14.01 11.12
N VAL A 107 -5.37 12.67 11.12
CA VAL A 107 -5.23 11.82 9.95
C VAL A 107 -6.45 10.91 9.84
N LEU A 108 -7.04 10.85 8.65
CA LEU A 108 -8.11 9.92 8.33
C LEU A 108 -7.51 8.69 7.62
N THR A 109 -7.93 7.50 8.05
CA THR A 109 -7.55 6.22 7.46
C THR A 109 -8.69 5.22 7.52
N ASN A 110 -8.48 3.98 7.08
CA ASN A 110 -9.46 2.93 7.21
C ASN A 110 -9.40 2.24 8.58
N ALA A 111 -10.56 1.84 9.11
CA ALA A 111 -10.65 1.17 10.41
C ALA A 111 -9.90 -0.17 10.41
N HIS A 112 -9.97 -0.93 9.29
CA HIS A 112 -9.26 -2.21 9.17
C HIS A 112 -7.73 -2.06 9.22
N VAL A 113 -7.16 -0.90 8.80
CA VAL A 113 -5.71 -0.62 8.84
C VAL A 113 -5.21 -0.60 10.29
N VAL A 114 -5.96 0.01 11.20
CA VAL A 114 -5.55 0.23 12.60
C VAL A 114 -6.14 -0.80 13.57
N LYS A 115 -6.88 -1.77 13.05
CA LYS A 115 -7.50 -2.83 13.87
C LYS A 115 -6.47 -3.64 14.62
N ASN A 116 -6.63 -3.73 15.95
CA ASN A 116 -5.73 -4.43 16.86
C ASN A 116 -4.27 -3.90 16.87
N ALA A 117 -4.05 -2.64 16.47
CA ALA A 117 -2.74 -2.02 16.57
C ALA A 117 -2.34 -1.83 18.05
N ASP A 118 -1.14 -2.27 18.42
CA ASP A 118 -0.50 -1.95 19.70
C ASP A 118 0.27 -0.63 19.62
N SER A 119 0.81 -0.32 18.43
CA SER A 119 1.43 0.96 18.10
C SER A 119 1.14 1.35 16.66
N ILE A 120 1.02 2.66 16.42
CA ILE A 120 0.76 3.25 15.11
C ILE A 120 1.86 4.25 14.84
N GLU A 121 2.53 4.10 13.70
CA GLU A 121 3.56 4.98 13.20
C GLU A 121 3.13 5.55 11.84
N VAL A 122 3.28 6.85 11.67
CA VAL A 122 2.89 7.57 10.46
C VAL A 122 4.12 8.18 9.83
N THR A 123 4.41 7.78 8.59
CA THR A 123 5.52 8.34 7.80
C THR A 123 4.98 9.35 6.81
N LEU A 124 5.47 10.58 6.90
CA LEU A 124 5.16 11.68 6.01
C LEU A 124 5.93 11.57 4.68
N THR A 125 5.52 12.30 3.67
CA THR A 125 6.20 12.31 2.35
C THR A 125 7.62 12.90 2.39
N ASP A 126 7.93 13.70 3.40
CA ASP A 126 9.29 14.23 3.64
C ASP A 126 10.21 13.27 4.41
N GLY A 127 9.69 12.07 4.78
CA GLY A 127 10.43 11.04 5.48
C GLY A 127 10.40 11.16 7.01
N ARG A 128 9.69 12.13 7.60
CA ARG A 128 9.47 12.17 9.05
C ARG A 128 8.55 11.05 9.50
N GLU A 129 8.90 10.41 10.60
CA GLU A 129 8.12 9.38 11.26
C GLU A 129 7.55 9.97 12.56
N LEU A 130 6.25 9.86 12.74
CA LEU A 130 5.51 10.38 13.88
C LEU A 130 4.67 9.27 14.49
N SER A 131 4.66 9.18 15.82
CA SER A 131 3.71 8.31 16.52
C SER A 131 2.31 8.88 16.41
N ALA A 132 1.32 7.97 16.40
CA ALA A 132 -0.07 8.37 16.35
C ALA A 132 -0.91 7.60 17.36
N GLU A 133 -1.95 8.25 17.85
CA GLU A 133 -2.95 7.66 18.74
C GLU A 133 -4.29 7.52 18.00
N LEU A 134 -5.00 6.42 18.25
CA LEU A 134 -6.33 6.20 17.72
C LEU A 134 -7.35 7.04 18.50
N VAL A 135 -8.01 7.97 17.81
CA VAL A 135 -9.07 8.83 18.39
C VAL A 135 -10.40 8.09 18.38
N GLY A 136 -10.72 7.42 17.27
CA GLY A 136 -11.95 6.66 17.12
C GLY A 136 -12.04 5.94 15.79
N THR A 137 -12.98 4.99 15.72
CA THR A 137 -13.26 4.20 14.51
C THR A 137 -14.76 4.12 14.28
N ASP A 138 -15.12 4.03 13.00
CA ASP A 138 -16.44 3.61 12.53
C ASP A 138 -16.25 2.38 11.63
N GLU A 139 -16.61 1.20 12.14
CA GLU A 139 -16.44 -0.05 11.39
C GLU A 139 -17.49 -0.22 10.27
N GLU A 140 -18.65 0.46 10.34
CA GLU A 140 -19.71 0.35 9.31
C GLU A 140 -19.28 0.99 8.00
N VAL A 141 -18.57 2.12 8.08
CA VAL A 141 -18.04 2.84 6.90
C VAL A 141 -16.54 2.65 6.71
N ASP A 142 -15.91 1.80 7.54
CA ASP A 142 -14.47 1.49 7.51
C ASP A 142 -13.58 2.73 7.62
N LEU A 143 -13.89 3.62 8.58
CA LEU A 143 -13.11 4.83 8.85
C LEU A 143 -12.48 4.81 10.24
N ALA A 144 -11.28 5.41 10.33
CA ALA A 144 -10.57 5.67 11.58
C ALA A 144 -9.94 7.07 11.55
N VAL A 145 -9.91 7.71 12.70
CA VAL A 145 -9.23 8.99 12.92
C VAL A 145 -8.06 8.78 13.86
N LEU A 146 -6.88 9.23 13.43
CA LEU A 146 -5.66 9.22 14.20
C LEU A 146 -5.27 10.66 14.59
N LYS A 147 -4.62 10.80 15.75
CA LYS A 147 -3.99 12.03 16.23
C LYS A 147 -2.48 11.83 16.20
N LEU A 148 -1.78 12.65 15.43
CA LEU A 148 -0.31 12.67 15.43
C LEU A 148 0.24 13.35 16.70
N GLU A 149 1.40 12.88 17.17
CA GLU A 149 2.10 13.47 18.31
C GLU A 149 2.59 14.90 18.06
N SER A 150 2.81 15.27 16.79
CA SER A 150 3.22 16.60 16.37
C SER A 150 2.43 17.05 15.14
N ALA A 151 2.03 18.31 15.13
CA ALA A 151 1.35 18.96 14.01
C ALA A 151 2.26 19.91 13.22
N GLU A 152 3.58 19.91 13.51
CA GLU A 152 4.49 20.86 12.89
C GLU A 152 4.76 20.55 11.42
N GLY A 153 4.60 21.55 10.56
CA GLY A 153 4.90 21.44 9.12
C GLY A 153 4.02 20.46 8.36
N LEU A 154 2.81 20.15 8.83
CA LEU A 154 1.86 19.30 8.15
C LEU A 154 1.14 20.06 7.03
N THR A 155 0.78 19.31 5.97
CA THR A 155 -0.05 19.81 4.88
C THR A 155 -1.42 19.13 4.94
N GLN A 156 -2.49 19.93 4.94
CA GLN A 156 -3.86 19.44 4.97
C GLN A 156 -4.40 19.22 3.56
N ILE A 157 -5.16 18.13 3.36
CA ILE A 157 -5.91 17.92 2.12
C ILE A 157 -7.09 18.89 2.03
N ALA A 158 -7.38 19.37 0.82
CA ALA A 158 -8.60 20.15 0.59
C ALA A 158 -9.80 19.19 0.50
N ILE A 159 -10.81 19.42 1.32
CA ILE A 159 -12.08 18.69 1.27
C ILE A 159 -13.05 19.48 0.40
N ALA A 160 -13.62 18.82 -0.62
CA ALA A 160 -14.57 19.43 -1.55
C ALA A 160 -15.99 18.83 -1.38
N ASP A 161 -16.98 19.56 -1.88
CA ASP A 161 -18.34 19.06 -1.98
C ASP A 161 -18.44 18.03 -3.13
N SER A 162 -18.84 16.81 -2.79
CA SER A 162 -18.98 15.69 -3.73
C SER A 162 -20.34 15.61 -4.42
N THR A 163 -21.29 16.48 -4.09
CA THR A 163 -22.67 16.42 -4.64
C THR A 163 -22.73 16.69 -6.14
N GLY A 164 -21.74 17.38 -6.70
CA GLY A 164 -21.63 17.69 -8.13
C GLY A 164 -20.79 16.72 -8.95
N LEU A 165 -20.20 15.67 -8.35
CA LEU A 165 -19.33 14.72 -9.04
C LEU A 165 -20.12 13.86 -10.04
N ARG A 166 -19.48 13.57 -11.18
CA ARG A 166 -19.99 12.69 -12.23
C ARG A 166 -19.06 11.52 -12.42
N VAL A 167 -19.58 10.44 -13.02
CA VAL A 167 -18.74 9.28 -13.38
C VAL A 167 -17.66 9.70 -14.37
N GLY A 168 -16.42 9.53 -13.97
CA GLY A 168 -15.23 9.89 -14.77
C GLY A 168 -14.57 11.22 -14.37
N ASP A 169 -15.11 11.94 -13.36
CA ASP A 169 -14.48 13.14 -12.77
C ASP A 169 -13.31 12.72 -11.88
#